data_e26830bc0e562f3bb0048f3adb2e4f83
#
_entry.id   e26830bc0e562f3bb0048f3adb2e4f83
#
_cell.length_a   1.000
_cell.length_b   1.000
_cell.length_c   1.000
_cell.angle_alpha   90.00
_cell.angle_beta   90.00
_cell.angle_gamma   90.00
#
_symmetry.space_group_name_H-M   'P 1'
#
loop_
_entity.id
_entity.type
_entity.pdbx_description
1 polymer ?
#
loop_
_entity_poly.entity_id
_entity_poly.type
_entity_poly.pdbx_seq_one_letter_code
_entity_poly.pdbx_strand_id
1 'polypeptide(L)'
;MKNLGFKNLNQKGQSAIEFIMVVVVVFFFLLFYLSFSITLVASEYVDYATFMAARTYRSGNIDKEFQKAAAKKVFEQYMAPVSSIIHSPKFDVTNAATANRLEGVTTGYEVDLFYLPPLFVRNGKAPVSRLPLQSETLLGRDPNLKECLDFFENFANTHNLNVGGTSFINFMEDNGC
;
A
#
# COMPACT_ATOMS: atom_id res chain seq x y z
N MET A 1 -50.52 22.44 -54.82
CA MET A 1 -49.73 22.06 -53.67
C MET A 1 -49.27 20.61 -53.80
N LYS A 2 -47.99 20.33 -54.15
CA LYS A 2 -47.50 18.97 -54.33
C LYS A 2 -47.12 18.42 -52.95
N ASN A 3 -47.82 17.40 -52.48
CA ASN A 3 -47.43 16.63 -51.29
C ASN A 3 -46.11 15.90 -51.56
N LEU A 4 -45.07 16.40 -50.99
CA LEU A 4 -43.80 15.71 -50.89
C LEU A 4 -43.99 14.55 -49.91
N GLY A 5 -44.37 13.38 -50.44
CA GLY A 5 -44.41 12.14 -49.72
C GLY A 5 -43.02 11.81 -49.21
N PHE A 6 -42.77 11.98 -47.92
CA PHE A 6 -41.58 11.45 -47.26
C PHE A 6 -41.57 9.95 -47.47
N LYS A 7 -40.72 9.51 -48.38
CA LYS A 7 -40.43 8.11 -48.65
C LYS A 7 -39.94 7.50 -47.34
N ASN A 8 -40.66 6.53 -46.80
CA ASN A 8 -40.24 5.77 -45.61
C ASN A 8 -38.85 5.21 -45.83
N LEU A 9 -37.84 5.95 -45.38
CA LEU A 9 -36.45 5.51 -45.34
C LEU A 9 -36.38 4.23 -44.49
N ASN A 10 -35.79 3.22 -45.04
CA ASN A 10 -35.75 1.85 -44.57
C ASN A 10 -35.23 1.78 -43.12
N GLN A 11 -36.10 1.77 -42.10
CA GLN A 11 -35.80 1.78 -40.68
C GLN A 11 -35.11 0.51 -40.19
N LYS A 12 -35.02 -0.51 -41.04
CA LYS A 12 -34.38 -1.80 -40.71
C LYS A 12 -32.86 -1.71 -40.44
N GLY A 13 -32.17 -0.70 -40.99
CA GLY A 13 -30.74 -0.48 -40.73
C GLY A 13 -30.45 0.36 -39.48
N GLN A 14 -31.40 1.23 -39.08
CA GLN A 14 -31.22 2.12 -37.94
C GLN A 14 -31.13 1.35 -36.62
N SER A 15 -32.00 0.38 -36.40
CA SER A 15 -32.02 -0.46 -35.19
C SER A 15 -30.72 -1.26 -35.01
N ALA A 16 -30.11 -1.74 -36.12
CA ALA A 16 -28.84 -2.45 -36.03
C ALA A 16 -27.68 -1.53 -35.59
N ILE A 17 -27.65 -0.29 -36.09
CA ILE A 17 -26.63 0.69 -35.71
C ILE A 17 -26.78 1.09 -34.23
N GLU A 18 -28.02 1.34 -33.78
CA GLU A 18 -28.30 1.66 -32.37
C GLU A 18 -27.89 0.51 -31.45
N PHE A 19 -28.17 -0.73 -31.81
CA PHE A 19 -27.77 -1.91 -31.04
C PHE A 19 -26.25 -2.01 -30.94
N ILE A 20 -25.50 -1.85 -32.05
CA ILE A 20 -24.05 -1.91 -32.07
C ILE A 20 -23.46 -0.79 -31.18
N MET A 21 -23.98 0.43 -31.26
CA MET A 21 -23.54 1.55 -30.45
C MET A 21 -23.74 1.29 -28.96
N VAL A 22 -24.91 0.75 -28.57
CA VAL A 22 -25.20 0.39 -27.18
C VAL A 22 -24.23 -0.69 -26.69
N VAL A 23 -24.00 -1.74 -27.49
CA VAL A 23 -23.06 -2.81 -27.13
C VAL A 23 -21.64 -2.27 -26.92
N VAL A 24 -21.16 -1.39 -27.81
CA VAL A 24 -19.82 -0.77 -27.67
C VAL A 24 -19.72 0.06 -26.38
N VAL A 25 -20.74 0.87 -26.08
CA VAL A 25 -20.78 1.69 -24.86
C VAL A 25 -20.79 0.82 -23.61
N VAL A 26 -21.66 -0.21 -23.58
CA VAL A 26 -21.72 -1.14 -22.44
C VAL A 26 -20.38 -1.86 -22.23
N PHE A 27 -19.76 -2.32 -23.31
CA PHE A 27 -18.47 -2.99 -23.24
C PHE A 27 -17.37 -2.07 -22.74
N PHE A 28 -17.37 -0.80 -23.18
CA PHE A 28 -16.44 0.21 -22.67
C PHE A 28 -16.60 0.43 -21.15
N PHE A 29 -17.83 0.61 -20.67
CA PHE A 29 -18.08 0.75 -19.24
C PHE A 29 -17.68 -0.49 -18.44
N LEU A 30 -17.89 -1.67 -18.98
CA LEU A 30 -17.48 -2.92 -18.34
C LEU A 30 -15.97 -3.01 -18.18
N LEU A 31 -15.22 -2.70 -19.25
CA LEU A 31 -13.75 -2.65 -19.17
C LEU A 31 -13.23 -1.58 -18.21
N PHE A 32 -13.86 -0.40 -18.21
CA PHE A 32 -13.53 0.67 -17.28
C PHE A 32 -13.77 0.23 -15.83
N TYR A 33 -14.91 -0.36 -15.55
CA TYR A 33 -15.25 -0.87 -14.22
C TYR A 33 -14.26 -1.95 -13.74
N LEU A 34 -13.91 -2.90 -14.62
CA LEU A 34 -12.91 -3.92 -14.29
C LEU A 34 -11.54 -3.31 -13.97
N SER A 35 -11.08 -2.38 -14.78
CA SER A 35 -9.79 -1.72 -14.57
C SER A 35 -9.77 -0.96 -13.25
N PHE A 36 -10.82 -0.21 -12.95
CA PHE A 36 -10.95 0.51 -11.69
C PHE A 36 -10.99 -0.42 -10.47
N SER A 37 -11.72 -1.54 -10.58
CA SER A 37 -11.78 -2.56 -9.53
C SER A 37 -10.41 -3.17 -9.24
N ILE A 38 -9.62 -3.47 -10.26
CA ILE A 38 -8.25 -3.99 -10.08
C ILE A 38 -7.37 -2.97 -9.35
N THR A 39 -7.49 -1.69 -9.70
CA THR A 39 -6.74 -0.62 -9.04
C THR A 39 -7.09 -0.50 -7.55
N LEU A 40 -8.37 -0.58 -7.20
CA LEU A 40 -8.81 -0.56 -5.79
C LEU A 40 -8.30 -1.78 -5.02
N VAL A 41 -8.43 -2.98 -5.59
CA VAL A 41 -7.92 -4.20 -4.94
C VAL A 41 -6.41 -4.14 -4.73
N ALA A 42 -5.66 -3.60 -5.70
CA ALA A 42 -4.22 -3.42 -5.57
C ALA A 42 -3.88 -2.43 -4.43
N SER A 43 -4.63 -1.34 -4.30
CA SER A 43 -4.46 -0.36 -3.21
C SER A 43 -4.70 -1.00 -1.85
N GLU A 44 -5.82 -1.69 -1.66
CA GLU A 44 -6.15 -2.41 -0.41
C GLU A 44 -5.09 -3.46 -0.05
N TYR A 45 -4.52 -4.11 -1.07
CA TYR A 45 -3.45 -5.07 -0.86
C TYR A 45 -2.16 -4.41 -0.35
N VAL A 46 -1.81 -3.22 -0.86
CA VAL A 46 -0.66 -2.44 -0.36
C VAL A 46 -0.91 -1.97 1.07
N ASP A 47 -2.13 -1.53 1.39
CA ASP A 47 -2.51 -1.14 2.75
C ASP A 47 -2.35 -2.31 3.72
N TYR A 48 -2.76 -3.50 3.31
CA TYR A 48 -2.53 -4.72 4.09
C TYR A 48 -1.04 -5.05 4.24
N ALA A 49 -0.24 -4.95 3.18
CA ALA A 49 1.21 -5.17 3.24
C ALA A 49 1.90 -4.16 4.18
N THR A 50 1.50 -2.89 4.13
CA THR A 50 1.98 -1.82 5.01
C THR A 50 1.59 -2.08 6.47
N PHE A 51 0.36 -2.54 6.72
CA PHE A 51 -0.09 -2.94 8.06
C PHE A 51 0.73 -4.10 8.62
N MET A 52 0.99 -5.15 7.82
CA MET A 52 1.80 -6.29 8.26
C MET A 52 3.24 -5.90 8.55
N ALA A 53 3.81 -5.01 7.75
CA ALA A 53 5.13 -4.43 7.99
C ALA A 53 5.14 -3.59 9.27
N ALA A 54 4.14 -2.73 9.49
CA ALA A 54 4.01 -1.92 10.70
C ALA A 54 3.86 -2.79 11.96
N ARG A 55 3.10 -3.88 11.86
CA ARG A 55 2.97 -4.86 12.96
C ARG A 55 4.31 -5.52 13.28
N THR A 56 5.11 -5.87 12.26
CA THR A 56 6.44 -6.43 12.46
C THR A 56 7.40 -5.38 13.04
N TYR A 57 7.29 -4.12 12.59
CA TYR A 57 8.08 -3.01 13.13
C TYR A 57 7.76 -2.73 14.59
N ARG A 58 6.48 -2.87 14.98
CA ARG A 58 6.05 -2.69 16.37
C ARG A 58 6.63 -3.73 17.31
N SER A 59 6.80 -4.98 16.86
CA SER A 59 7.27 -6.08 17.73
C SER A 59 8.69 -5.76 18.25
N GLY A 60 8.82 -5.80 19.58
CA GLY A 60 10.09 -5.55 20.25
C GLY A 60 11.22 -6.43 19.73
N ASN A 61 12.40 -5.87 19.57
CA ASN A 61 13.60 -6.58 19.16
C ASN A 61 14.82 -5.93 19.82
N ILE A 62 16.00 -6.55 19.65
CA ILE A 62 17.24 -6.13 20.26
C ILE A 62 17.65 -4.72 19.78
N ASP A 63 17.44 -4.42 18.47
CA ASP A 63 17.89 -3.17 17.87
C ASP A 63 16.86 -2.61 16.88
N LYS A 64 16.74 -1.27 16.80
CA LYS A 64 15.83 -0.53 15.92
C LYS A 64 16.10 -0.81 14.44
N GLU A 65 17.36 -0.92 14.04
CA GLU A 65 17.73 -1.20 12.67
C GLU A 65 17.27 -2.61 12.25
N PHE A 66 17.34 -3.56 13.17
CA PHE A 66 16.84 -4.91 12.92
C PHE A 66 15.31 -4.93 12.79
N GLN A 67 14.58 -4.19 13.63
CA GLN A 67 13.13 -4.02 13.50
C GLN A 67 12.75 -3.46 12.12
N LYS A 68 13.44 -2.41 11.66
CA LYS A 68 13.25 -1.79 10.36
C LYS A 68 13.55 -2.76 9.21
N ALA A 69 14.64 -3.51 9.30
CA ALA A 69 15.01 -4.50 8.29
C ALA A 69 14.00 -5.66 8.22
N ALA A 70 13.53 -6.15 9.37
CA ALA A 70 12.50 -7.18 9.43
C ALA A 70 11.18 -6.71 8.83
N ALA A 71 10.73 -5.50 9.17
CA ALA A 71 9.53 -4.89 8.60
C ALA A 71 9.63 -4.72 7.09
N LYS A 72 10.77 -4.24 6.59
CA LYS A 72 11.03 -4.10 5.16
C LYS A 72 10.96 -5.45 4.43
N LYS A 73 11.57 -6.49 5.00
CA LYS A 73 11.53 -7.85 4.44
C LYS A 73 10.11 -8.38 4.33
N VAL A 74 9.28 -8.18 5.36
CA VAL A 74 7.87 -8.58 5.36
C VAL A 74 7.11 -7.79 4.29
N PHE A 75 7.33 -6.49 4.20
CA PHE A 75 6.72 -5.67 3.15
C PHE A 75 7.06 -6.18 1.75
N GLU A 76 8.34 -6.41 1.45
CA GLU A 76 8.79 -6.93 0.16
C GLU A 76 8.19 -8.30 -0.16
N GLN A 77 8.06 -9.17 0.83
CA GLN A 77 7.43 -10.48 0.68
C GLN A 77 5.95 -10.38 0.27
N TYR A 78 5.20 -9.48 0.90
CA TYR A 78 3.81 -9.24 0.54
C TYR A 78 3.66 -8.51 -0.79
N MET A 79 4.61 -7.64 -1.16
CA MET A 79 4.56 -6.91 -2.43
C MET A 79 4.90 -7.77 -3.66
N ALA A 80 5.58 -8.89 -3.49
CA ALA A 80 6.01 -9.76 -4.59
C ALA A 80 4.87 -10.18 -5.55
N PRO A 81 3.67 -10.60 -5.09
CA PRO A 81 2.58 -11.01 -5.97
C PRO A 81 1.99 -9.89 -6.82
N VAL A 82 2.05 -8.64 -6.35
CA VAL A 82 1.43 -7.47 -7.00
C VAL A 82 2.42 -6.57 -7.73
N SER A 83 3.67 -6.98 -7.80
CA SER A 83 4.78 -6.24 -8.43
C SER A 83 4.57 -5.91 -9.92
N SER A 84 3.65 -6.62 -10.60
CA SER A 84 3.29 -6.36 -12.00
C SER A 84 2.36 -5.15 -12.18
N ILE A 85 1.63 -4.75 -11.13
CA ILE A 85 0.61 -3.69 -11.16
C ILE A 85 1.10 -2.46 -10.40
N ILE A 86 1.96 -2.67 -9.39
CA ILE A 86 2.47 -1.64 -8.50
C ILE A 86 3.91 -1.33 -8.86
N HIS A 87 4.19 -0.05 -9.08
CA HIS A 87 5.51 0.43 -9.49
C HIS A 87 6.15 1.27 -8.39
N SER A 88 7.49 1.21 -8.35
CA SER A 88 8.34 2.07 -7.50
C SER A 88 7.92 2.11 -6.02
N PRO A 89 7.64 0.96 -5.37
CA PRO A 89 7.27 0.97 -3.95
C PRO A 89 8.43 1.54 -3.12
N LYS A 90 8.13 2.61 -2.36
CA LYS A 90 9.07 3.26 -1.43
C LYS A 90 8.62 2.93 -0.02
N PHE A 91 9.44 2.21 0.70
CA PHE A 91 9.23 1.88 2.10
C PHE A 91 10.01 2.83 3.00
N ASP A 92 9.33 3.48 3.92
CA ASP A 92 9.96 4.31 4.93
C ASP A 92 9.32 4.09 6.32
N VAL A 93 10.10 4.41 7.36
CA VAL A 93 9.65 4.32 8.74
C VAL A 93 9.55 5.73 9.31
N THR A 94 8.36 6.10 9.75
CA THR A 94 8.09 7.42 10.32
C THR A 94 8.64 7.47 11.74
N ASN A 95 9.55 8.40 12.01
CA ASN A 95 10.08 8.64 13.36
C ASN A 95 9.17 9.62 14.13
N ALA A 96 8.79 9.24 15.35
CA ALA A 96 7.98 10.07 16.24
C ALA A 96 8.61 11.45 16.51
N ALA A 97 9.93 11.52 16.56
CA ALA A 97 10.68 12.75 16.84
C ALA A 97 10.49 13.84 15.77
N THR A 98 10.23 13.46 14.52
CA THR A 98 10.12 14.40 13.39
C THR A 98 8.71 14.90 13.15
N ALA A 99 7.68 14.20 13.60
CA ALA A 99 6.30 14.46 13.17
C ALA A 99 5.31 14.69 14.31
N ASN A 100 5.69 14.65 15.58
CA ASN A 100 4.73 14.61 16.72
C ASN A 100 3.64 13.54 16.58
N ARG A 101 3.94 12.45 15.86
CA ARG A 101 3.03 11.35 15.54
C ARG A 101 3.58 10.05 16.11
N LEU A 102 2.71 9.06 16.19
CA LEU A 102 3.13 7.70 16.53
C LEU A 102 4.11 7.17 15.47
N GLU A 103 5.09 6.40 15.90
CA GLU A 103 5.97 5.70 14.98
C GLU A 103 5.17 4.68 14.17
N GLY A 104 5.56 4.48 12.92
CA GLY A 104 4.87 3.58 12.02
C GLY A 104 5.60 3.39 10.71
N VAL A 105 4.89 2.85 9.74
CA VAL A 105 5.39 2.59 8.39
C VAL A 105 4.59 3.41 7.39
N THR A 106 5.31 4.07 6.49
CA THR A 106 4.75 4.81 5.36
C THR A 106 5.28 4.20 4.06
N THR A 107 4.38 3.98 3.11
CA THR A 107 4.70 3.42 1.81
C THR A 107 4.16 4.31 0.70
N GLY A 108 5.05 4.81 -0.16
CA GLY A 108 4.66 5.49 -1.39
C GLY A 108 4.73 4.51 -2.57
N TYR A 109 3.75 4.52 -3.47
CA TYR A 109 3.73 3.63 -4.63
C TYR A 109 2.95 4.24 -5.79
N GLU A 110 3.14 3.71 -6.98
CA GLU A 110 2.43 4.11 -8.18
C GLU A 110 1.61 2.93 -8.71
N VAL A 111 0.34 3.16 -9.04
CA VAL A 111 -0.55 2.15 -9.63
C VAL A 111 -0.93 2.57 -11.04
N ASP A 112 -0.98 1.62 -11.95
CA ASP A 112 -1.48 1.85 -13.30
C ASP A 112 -3.00 1.99 -13.27
N LEU A 113 -3.53 3.16 -13.61
CA LEU A 113 -4.96 3.52 -13.56
C LEU A 113 -5.78 2.67 -14.53
N PHE A 114 -5.18 2.28 -15.66
CA PHE A 114 -5.82 1.45 -16.67
C PHE A 114 -4.92 0.25 -16.96
N TYR A 115 -5.03 -0.77 -16.11
CA TYR A 115 -4.40 -2.04 -16.41
C TYR A 115 -5.18 -2.74 -17.53
N LEU A 116 -4.80 -2.44 -18.76
CA LEU A 116 -5.31 -3.20 -19.91
C LEU A 116 -4.53 -4.51 -20.02
N PRO A 117 -5.21 -5.67 -20.11
CA PRO A 117 -4.52 -6.92 -20.35
C PRO A 117 -3.59 -6.82 -21.56
N PRO A 118 -2.44 -7.50 -21.55
CA PRO A 118 -1.43 -7.40 -22.62
C PRO A 118 -1.96 -7.72 -24.02
N LEU A 119 -3.14 -8.33 -24.13
CA LEU A 119 -3.86 -8.58 -25.39
C LEU A 119 -4.22 -7.29 -26.17
N PHE A 120 -4.34 -6.16 -25.47
CA PHE A 120 -4.72 -4.87 -26.07
C PHE A 120 -3.55 -3.91 -26.24
N VAL A 121 -2.35 -4.29 -25.76
CA VAL A 121 -1.15 -3.44 -25.82
C VAL A 121 -0.34 -3.81 -27.05
N ARG A 122 -0.46 -3.00 -28.10
CA ARG A 122 0.39 -3.10 -29.28
C ARG A 122 1.74 -2.40 -29.01
N ASN A 123 2.84 -3.15 -29.10
CA ASN A 123 4.24 -2.67 -28.93
C ASN A 123 4.70 -2.33 -27.50
N GLY A 124 4.14 -2.91 -26.45
CA GLY A 124 4.71 -2.84 -25.10
C GLY A 124 4.73 -1.47 -24.42
N LYS A 125 4.15 -0.44 -25.06
CA LYS A 125 4.02 0.91 -24.50
C LYS A 125 2.56 1.31 -24.49
N ALA A 126 1.82 0.86 -23.45
CA ALA A 126 0.59 1.53 -23.12
C ALA A 126 0.92 2.92 -22.55
N PRO A 127 0.17 3.98 -22.89
CA PRO A 127 0.25 5.23 -22.17
C PRO A 127 -0.27 4.98 -20.76
N VAL A 128 0.65 4.68 -19.86
CA VAL A 128 0.31 4.34 -18.48
C VAL A 128 0.11 5.63 -17.73
N SER A 129 -1.15 5.97 -17.45
CA SER A 129 -1.47 6.99 -16.48
C SER A 129 -1.24 6.39 -15.09
N ARG A 130 -0.11 6.72 -14.47
CA ARG A 130 0.24 6.27 -13.13
C ARG A 130 -0.33 7.20 -12.10
N LEU A 131 -1.00 6.64 -11.12
CA LEU A 131 -1.52 7.36 -9.98
C LEU A 131 -0.56 7.15 -8.80
N PRO A 132 0.10 8.20 -8.29
CA PRO A 132 0.88 8.12 -7.07
C PRO A 132 -0.06 8.02 -5.87
N LEU A 133 0.12 7.00 -5.06
CA LEU A 133 -0.63 6.73 -3.85
C LEU A 133 0.32 6.57 -2.67
N GLN A 134 -0.22 6.77 -1.48
CA GLN A 134 0.50 6.61 -0.23
C GLN A 134 -0.35 5.83 0.76
N SER A 135 0.27 4.85 1.40
CA SER A 135 -0.30 4.11 2.52
C SER A 135 0.50 4.42 3.78
N GLU A 136 -0.18 4.65 4.88
CA GLU A 136 0.45 4.95 6.17
C GLU A 136 -0.23 4.16 7.28
N THR A 137 0.57 3.47 8.09
CA THR A 137 0.08 2.71 9.25
C THR A 137 0.89 3.07 10.49
N LEU A 138 0.26 3.79 11.41
CA LEU A 138 0.85 4.29 12.65
C LEU A 138 0.37 3.45 13.83
N LEU A 139 1.08 2.37 14.13
CA LEU A 139 0.76 1.47 15.26
C LEU A 139 1.53 1.81 16.55
N GLY A 140 2.48 2.74 16.46
CA GLY A 140 3.50 2.91 17.48
C GLY A 140 4.57 1.83 17.35
N ARG A 141 5.54 1.87 18.25
CA ARG A 141 6.61 0.89 18.34
C ARG A 141 6.85 0.53 19.80
N ASP A 142 6.97 -0.75 20.07
CA ASP A 142 7.43 -1.18 21.38
C ASP A 142 8.94 -0.88 21.51
N PRO A 143 9.40 -0.40 22.67
CA PRO A 143 10.82 -0.11 22.86
C PRO A 143 11.65 -1.37 22.64
N ASN A 144 12.83 -1.21 22.06
CA ASN A 144 13.75 -2.32 21.94
C ASN A 144 14.53 -2.55 23.25
N LEU A 145 15.17 -3.70 23.38
CA LEU A 145 15.91 -4.05 24.60
C LEU A 145 16.94 -2.99 24.98
N LYS A 146 17.64 -2.41 24.01
CA LYS A 146 18.64 -1.38 24.25
C LYS A 146 18.02 -0.09 24.79
N GLU A 147 16.92 0.38 24.21
CA GLU A 147 16.20 1.57 24.69
C GLU A 147 15.67 1.37 26.11
N CYS A 148 15.23 0.16 26.43
CA CYS A 148 14.83 -0.20 27.78
C CYS A 148 16.00 -0.15 28.76
N LEU A 149 17.11 -0.76 28.43
CA LEU A 149 18.30 -0.75 29.28
C LEU A 149 18.79 0.68 29.50
N ASP A 150 18.87 1.49 28.46
CA ASP A 150 19.25 2.90 28.51
C ASP A 150 18.32 3.71 29.43
N PHE A 151 16.99 3.46 29.33
CA PHE A 151 15.98 4.10 30.18
C PHE A 151 16.21 3.75 31.67
N PHE A 152 16.36 2.48 31.99
CA PHE A 152 16.52 2.03 33.36
C PHE A 152 17.88 2.43 33.93
N GLU A 153 18.94 2.44 33.13
CA GLU A 153 20.26 2.94 33.55
C GLU A 153 20.19 4.44 33.88
N ASN A 154 19.55 5.23 33.03
CA ASN A 154 19.34 6.65 33.30
C ASN A 154 18.46 6.89 34.53
N PHE A 155 17.43 6.09 34.74
CA PHE A 155 16.59 6.15 35.92
C PHE A 155 17.36 5.82 37.20
N ALA A 156 18.16 4.74 37.18
CA ALA A 156 18.97 4.31 38.29
C ALA A 156 20.03 5.39 38.66
N ASN A 157 20.68 5.95 37.66
CA ASN A 157 21.67 7.03 37.85
C ASN A 157 21.04 8.30 38.43
N THR A 158 19.85 8.67 37.99
CA THR A 158 19.09 9.85 38.46
C THR A 158 18.71 9.70 39.94
N HIS A 159 18.37 8.49 40.38
CA HIS A 159 17.93 8.19 41.72
C HIS A 159 19.03 7.61 42.63
N ASN A 160 20.30 7.62 42.17
CA ASN A 160 21.45 7.04 42.90
C ASN A 160 21.21 5.58 43.34
N LEU A 161 20.47 4.82 42.53
CA LEU A 161 20.25 3.41 42.79
C LEU A 161 21.46 2.62 42.29
N ASN A 162 22.11 1.87 43.18
CA ASN A 162 23.20 0.99 42.80
C ASN A 162 22.69 -0.28 42.14
N VAL A 163 22.31 -0.17 40.85
CA VAL A 163 21.83 -1.29 40.05
C VAL A 163 23.05 -1.93 39.38
N GLY A 164 23.92 -2.53 40.18
CA GLY A 164 25.10 -3.19 39.66
C GLY A 164 24.82 -4.57 39.10
N GLY A 165 25.13 -4.77 37.81
CA GLY A 165 25.48 -6.07 37.29
C GLY A 165 24.41 -6.80 36.45
N THR A 166 24.82 -7.94 35.95
CA THR A 166 24.13 -8.90 35.09
C THR A 166 22.73 -9.33 35.56
N SER A 167 22.40 -9.16 36.84
CA SER A 167 21.11 -9.53 37.43
C SER A 167 19.93 -8.70 36.88
N PHE A 168 20.21 -7.44 36.57
CA PHE A 168 19.17 -6.55 36.04
C PHE A 168 18.85 -6.85 34.54
N ILE A 169 19.87 -7.17 33.78
CA ILE A 169 19.71 -7.58 32.38
C ILE A 169 18.91 -8.87 32.31
N ASN A 170 19.22 -9.85 33.14
CA ASN A 170 18.46 -11.13 33.18
C ASN A 170 16.98 -10.93 33.58
N PHE A 171 16.72 -10.01 34.50
CA PHE A 171 15.33 -9.70 34.90
C PHE A 171 14.51 -9.06 33.76
N MET A 172 15.16 -8.21 32.97
CA MET A 172 14.50 -7.52 31.83
C MET A 172 14.29 -8.45 30.63
N GLU A 173 15.24 -9.36 30.40
CA GLU A 173 15.17 -10.33 29.30
C GLU A 173 14.00 -11.30 29.47
N ASP A 174 13.69 -11.67 30.72
CA ASP A 174 12.60 -12.61 31.03
C ASP A 174 11.20 -11.97 31.04
N ASN A 175 11.08 -10.68 31.36
CA ASN A 175 9.80 -10.03 31.59
C ASN A 175 9.38 -9.05 30.48
N GLY A 176 10.23 -8.88 29.49
CA GLY A 176 10.02 -7.85 28.45
C GLY A 176 10.14 -6.44 29.01
N CYS A 177 10.13 -5.46 28.14
CA CYS A 177 10.15 -4.08 28.55
C CYS A 177 8.75 -3.42 28.46
#